data_5cdf902e0bc93a7aafe0d0e7a96f46d5
#
_entry.id   5cdf902e0bc93a7aafe0d0e7a96f46d5
#
_cell.length_a   1.000
_cell.length_b   1.000
_cell.length_c   1.000
_cell.angle_alpha   90.00
_cell.angle_beta   90.00
_cell.angle_gamma   90.00
#
_symmetry.space_group_name_H-M   'P 1'
#
loop_
_entity.id
_entity.type
_entity.pdbx_description
1 polymer ?
#
loop_
_entity_poly.entity_id
_entity_poly.type
_entity_poly.pdbx_seq_one_letter_code
_entity_poly.pdbx_strand_id
1 'polypeptide(L)'
;MRTFKFIGMAAMAAFMSMGMISCGDDSLQSITEAPEEVEKPTNKDLEFALSAESENLVNNEVSIGAEGKELGISFATNTDWNAKVSFSDENAKEWCSITPINGKAGVNSLRIKIDRNKEVDKSTKITILLESASDQSHISEIKLNVTQSYMDTTKKLHIETAGTLPTLMSGEESKAVKELTLSGFINGIDIKFIRYMKNLVKIDLSDVNIVSGGDDYWFTAVETGVEIADNVFPMGFFEHLKYLEEIKLPNSIVEIERRAFYKWKNRISIDIPNGVTTIGYGAFNECTNLTSVSIPGSVTAIKEYTFQECTNLESVKMANGITLIDREAFRDCKSLKSVDIPKSVTTIGGGAFSGCSSLTSVSIPNSVTVIGSSAFCSCI
;
A
#
# COMPACT_ATOMS: atom_id res chain seq x y z
N MET A 1 -54.82 4.64 -5.68
CA MET A 1 -54.09 5.47 -6.64
C MET A 1 -54.10 6.89 -6.09
N ARG A 2 -53.09 7.27 -5.35
CA ARG A 2 -52.89 8.66 -4.90
C ARG A 2 -51.77 9.25 -5.72
N THR A 3 -52.08 10.27 -6.43
CA THR A 3 -51.23 11.01 -7.36
C THR A 3 -50.20 11.85 -6.55
N PHE A 4 -48.93 11.62 -6.73
CA PHE A 4 -47.90 12.51 -6.26
C PHE A 4 -47.87 13.76 -7.14
N LYS A 5 -48.02 14.93 -6.50
CA LYS A 5 -47.75 16.22 -7.14
C LYS A 5 -46.30 16.60 -6.85
N PHE A 6 -45.51 16.57 -7.87
CA PHE A 6 -44.19 17.23 -7.85
C PHE A 6 -44.40 18.74 -7.92
N ILE A 7 -43.89 19.47 -6.94
CA ILE A 7 -43.78 20.93 -7.03
C ILE A 7 -42.39 21.20 -7.64
N GLY A 8 -42.45 21.73 -8.86
CA GLY A 8 -41.27 21.99 -9.64
C GLY A 8 -40.56 23.28 -9.21
N MET A 9 -39.29 23.19 -9.21
CA MET A 9 -38.23 24.13 -9.58
C MET A 9 -38.50 25.64 -9.57
N ALA A 10 -37.63 26.33 -8.89
CA ALA A 10 -37.09 27.60 -9.41
C ALA A 10 -35.57 27.66 -9.21
N ALA A 11 -34.95 28.04 -10.27
CA ALA A 11 -33.58 27.98 -10.69
C ALA A 11 -32.57 28.90 -9.98
N MET A 12 -31.32 28.53 -10.19
CA MET A 12 -30.11 29.34 -10.39
C MET A 12 -29.43 30.02 -9.20
N ALA A 13 -28.22 29.59 -8.96
CA ALA A 13 -27.05 30.42 -9.31
C ALA A 13 -25.75 29.62 -9.17
N ALA A 14 -25.03 29.52 -10.27
CA ALA A 14 -23.67 29.02 -10.33
C ALA A 14 -22.70 30.00 -9.67
N PHE A 15 -21.80 29.49 -8.82
CA PHE A 15 -20.52 30.13 -8.57
C PHE A 15 -19.41 29.10 -8.72
N MET A 16 -18.70 29.22 -9.84
CA MET A 16 -17.38 28.63 -9.98
C MET A 16 -16.41 29.37 -9.06
N SER A 17 -15.74 28.67 -8.18
CA SER A 17 -14.45 29.10 -7.68
C SER A 17 -13.47 27.96 -7.82
N MET A 18 -12.54 28.14 -8.75
CA MET A 18 -11.30 27.39 -8.83
C MET A 18 -10.52 27.56 -7.52
N GLY A 19 -10.32 26.49 -6.80
CA GLY A 19 -9.42 26.40 -5.66
C GLY A 19 -8.35 25.35 -5.92
N MET A 20 -7.10 25.81 -5.96
CA MET A 20 -5.90 25.01 -6.16
C MET A 20 -5.80 23.86 -5.16
N ILE A 21 -5.44 22.68 -5.66
CA ILE A 21 -5.10 21.52 -4.87
C ILE A 21 -3.72 21.75 -4.27
N SER A 22 -3.65 21.91 -2.95
CA SER A 22 -2.43 21.80 -2.17
C SER A 22 -2.42 20.46 -1.46
N CYS A 23 -1.41 19.65 -1.69
CA CYS A 23 -1.12 18.45 -0.93
C CYS A 23 -0.71 18.80 0.50
N GLY A 24 -1.34 18.17 1.49
CA GLY A 24 -0.85 18.17 2.86
C GLY A 24 -1.89 17.75 3.88
N ASP A 25 -1.54 16.73 4.62
CA ASP A 25 -2.04 16.25 5.91
C ASP A 25 -3.37 15.47 5.98
N ASP A 26 -3.18 14.20 6.39
CA ASP A 26 -4.20 13.28 6.88
C ASP A 26 -4.78 13.80 8.22
N SER A 27 -5.81 14.60 8.15
CA SER A 27 -6.74 14.79 9.25
C SER A 27 -8.15 14.52 8.73
N LEU A 28 -8.83 13.56 9.35
CA LEU A 28 -10.25 13.31 9.20
C LEU A 28 -11.02 14.62 9.42
N GLN A 29 -11.24 15.37 8.36
CA GLN A 29 -12.24 16.44 8.40
C GLN A 29 -13.62 15.80 8.31
N SER A 30 -14.34 15.82 9.42
CA SER A 30 -15.79 15.67 9.43
C SER A 30 -16.34 16.75 8.51
N ILE A 31 -16.86 16.36 7.36
CA ILE A 31 -17.62 17.25 6.51
C ILE A 31 -18.95 17.50 7.24
N THR A 32 -18.99 18.54 8.04
CA THR A 32 -20.23 19.16 8.46
C THR A 32 -20.65 20.12 7.35
N GLU A 33 -21.13 19.57 6.24
CA GLU A 33 -21.90 20.38 5.30
C GLU A 33 -23.22 20.76 5.99
N ALA A 34 -23.57 22.04 5.95
CA ALA A 34 -24.86 22.51 6.41
C ALA A 34 -25.95 21.79 5.60
N PRO A 35 -27.05 21.35 6.22
CA PRO A 35 -28.12 20.69 5.48
C PRO A 35 -28.66 21.62 4.41
N GLU A 36 -28.70 21.11 3.14
CA GLU A 36 -29.36 21.82 2.04
C GLU A 36 -30.77 22.26 2.45
N GLU A 37 -31.18 23.44 2.00
CA GLU A 37 -32.52 23.96 2.26
C GLU A 37 -33.56 23.01 1.64
N VAL A 38 -34.25 22.27 2.49
CA VAL A 38 -35.47 21.53 2.16
C VAL A 38 -36.66 22.40 2.55
N GLU A 39 -37.52 22.77 1.58
CA GLU A 39 -38.69 23.59 1.87
C GLU A 39 -39.62 22.94 2.90
N LYS A 40 -40.05 23.71 3.86
CA LYS A 40 -40.92 23.24 4.94
C LYS A 40 -42.33 23.01 4.40
N PRO A 41 -42.95 21.81 4.58
CA PRO A 41 -44.33 21.55 4.15
C PRO A 41 -45.34 22.41 4.88
N THR A 42 -46.32 22.91 4.14
CA THR A 42 -47.35 23.88 4.66
C THR A 42 -48.76 23.32 4.79
N ASN A 43 -49.02 22.05 4.46
CA ASN A 43 -50.36 21.48 4.39
C ASN A 43 -50.67 20.45 5.49
N LYS A 44 -51.95 20.19 5.75
CA LYS A 44 -52.47 19.27 6.80
C LYS A 44 -52.35 17.78 6.43
N ASP A 45 -52.16 17.47 5.15
CA ASP A 45 -51.92 16.08 4.72
C ASP A 45 -50.47 15.69 5.03
N LEU A 46 -50.22 14.39 5.30
CA LEU A 46 -48.88 13.89 5.53
C LEU A 46 -47.99 14.17 4.32
N GLU A 47 -47.06 15.09 4.44
CA GLU A 47 -46.15 15.50 3.39
C GLU A 47 -44.74 14.98 3.66
N PHE A 48 -44.09 14.55 2.61
CA PHE A 48 -42.70 14.07 2.58
C PHE A 48 -42.03 14.59 1.33
N ALA A 49 -40.85 15.17 1.48
CA ALA A 49 -40.01 15.60 0.38
C ALA A 49 -38.55 15.18 0.63
N LEU A 50 -37.90 14.64 -0.37
CA LEU A 50 -36.46 14.35 -0.37
C LEU A 50 -35.68 15.56 -0.90
N SER A 51 -34.44 15.74 -0.43
CA SER A 51 -33.51 16.63 -1.14
C SER A 51 -33.11 16.03 -2.49
N ALA A 52 -32.66 16.85 -3.44
CA ALA A 52 -32.27 16.43 -4.77
C ALA A 52 -31.12 15.39 -4.75
N GLU A 53 -30.17 15.54 -3.83
CA GLU A 53 -29.09 14.56 -3.64
C GLU A 53 -29.62 13.22 -3.13
N SER A 54 -30.58 13.27 -2.20
CA SER A 54 -31.17 12.07 -1.63
C SER A 54 -32.07 11.32 -2.62
N GLU A 55 -32.72 12.01 -3.56
CA GLU A 55 -33.48 11.40 -4.66
C GLU A 55 -32.59 10.55 -5.55
N ASN A 56 -31.34 11.01 -5.83
CA ASN A 56 -30.39 10.25 -6.61
C ASN A 56 -29.91 8.98 -5.88
N LEU A 57 -29.77 8.99 -4.58
CA LEU A 57 -29.43 7.80 -3.79
C LEU A 57 -30.56 6.78 -3.72
N VAL A 58 -31.80 7.24 -3.58
CA VAL A 58 -33.00 6.39 -3.40
C VAL A 58 -33.36 5.62 -4.66
N ASN A 59 -33.12 6.19 -5.84
CA ASN A 59 -33.55 5.59 -7.10
C ASN A 59 -32.45 4.81 -7.84
N ASN A 60 -31.20 4.85 -7.35
CA ASN A 60 -30.06 4.21 -8.01
C ASN A 60 -29.41 3.15 -7.13
N GLU A 61 -28.60 2.30 -7.78
CA GLU A 61 -27.70 1.41 -7.07
C GLU A 61 -26.57 2.23 -6.45
N VAL A 62 -26.30 2.00 -5.17
CA VAL A 62 -25.22 2.64 -4.45
C VAL A 62 -24.07 1.66 -4.30
N SER A 63 -23.02 1.86 -5.10
CA SER A 63 -21.79 1.07 -5.01
C SER A 63 -20.81 1.72 -4.02
N ILE A 64 -20.33 0.93 -3.09
CA ILE A 64 -19.44 1.38 -2.01
C ILE A 64 -18.17 0.54 -2.03
N GLY A 65 -17.03 1.21 -1.92
CA GLY A 65 -15.74 0.53 -1.76
C GLY A 65 -15.64 -0.19 -0.41
N ALA A 66 -14.67 -1.08 -0.31
CA ALA A 66 -14.45 -1.90 0.87
C ALA A 66 -14.17 -1.11 2.17
N GLU A 67 -13.68 0.12 2.08
CA GLU A 67 -13.43 0.99 3.25
C GLU A 67 -14.70 1.40 4.00
N GLY A 68 -15.86 1.15 3.41
CA GLY A 68 -17.12 1.63 3.93
C GLY A 68 -17.39 3.09 3.56
N LYS A 69 -18.55 3.59 3.94
CA LYS A 69 -18.97 4.98 3.70
C LYS A 69 -20.12 5.37 4.59
N GLU A 70 -20.23 6.66 4.88
CA GLU A 70 -21.46 7.23 5.42
C GLU A 70 -22.24 7.92 4.28
N LEU A 71 -23.54 7.63 4.22
CA LEU A 71 -24.48 8.25 3.29
C LEU A 71 -25.51 9.06 4.09
N GLY A 72 -25.81 10.26 3.63
CA GLY A 72 -26.85 11.11 4.19
C GLY A 72 -28.14 11.05 3.34
N ILE A 73 -29.31 10.93 3.96
CA ILE A 73 -30.60 11.12 3.31
C ILE A 73 -31.30 12.26 4.03
N SER A 74 -31.46 13.38 3.34
CA SER A 74 -32.16 14.56 3.86
C SER A 74 -33.57 14.61 3.33
N PHE A 75 -34.51 14.86 4.23
CA PHE A 75 -35.94 14.93 3.91
C PHE A 75 -36.67 15.89 4.85
N ALA A 76 -37.85 16.31 4.45
CA ALA A 76 -38.75 17.11 5.29
C ALA A 76 -40.07 16.36 5.53
N THR A 77 -40.63 16.50 6.74
CA THR A 77 -41.92 15.99 7.10
C THR A 77 -42.74 17.06 7.86
N ASN A 78 -44.06 17.03 7.76
CA ASN A 78 -44.93 17.90 8.49
C ASN A 78 -45.42 17.31 9.83
N THR A 79 -44.97 16.12 10.18
CA THR A 79 -45.28 15.41 11.43
C THR A 79 -44.05 14.80 12.05
N ASP A 80 -44.09 14.54 13.36
CA ASP A 80 -43.08 13.71 14.03
C ASP A 80 -43.13 12.31 13.46
N TRP A 81 -41.97 11.66 13.32
CA TRP A 81 -41.84 10.42 12.59
C TRP A 81 -41.02 9.36 13.33
N ASN A 82 -41.29 8.11 12.99
CA ASN A 82 -40.46 6.94 13.32
C ASN A 82 -40.06 6.21 12.04
N ALA A 83 -38.89 5.58 12.03
CA ALA A 83 -38.41 4.75 10.95
C ALA A 83 -38.37 3.27 11.34
N LYS A 84 -38.96 2.41 10.53
CA LYS A 84 -38.77 0.96 10.58
C LYS A 84 -37.81 0.57 9.47
N VAL A 85 -36.69 -0.02 9.84
CA VAL A 85 -35.63 -0.41 8.89
C VAL A 85 -35.64 -1.91 8.70
N SER A 86 -35.63 -2.35 7.45
CA SER A 86 -35.48 -3.75 7.07
C SER A 86 -34.43 -3.91 5.99
N PHE A 87 -33.77 -5.07 5.99
CA PHE A 87 -32.74 -5.44 5.04
C PHE A 87 -33.18 -6.71 4.31
N SER A 88 -32.87 -6.81 3.01
CA SER A 88 -33.11 -8.05 2.26
C SER A 88 -32.20 -9.19 2.68
N ASP A 89 -31.02 -8.86 3.22
CA ASP A 89 -30.10 -9.77 3.88
C ASP A 89 -30.06 -9.41 5.37
N GLU A 90 -30.46 -10.32 6.24
CA GLU A 90 -30.47 -10.09 7.69
C GLU A 90 -29.07 -9.86 8.28
N ASN A 91 -28.03 -10.41 7.69
CA ASN A 91 -26.64 -10.18 8.09
C ASN A 91 -26.17 -8.74 7.81
N ALA A 92 -26.91 -7.98 6.99
CA ALA A 92 -26.57 -6.59 6.71
C ALA A 92 -26.59 -5.69 7.96
N LYS A 93 -27.30 -6.07 8.99
CA LYS A 93 -27.32 -5.38 10.29
C LYS A 93 -25.94 -5.36 10.99
N GLU A 94 -25.06 -6.30 10.65
CA GLU A 94 -23.71 -6.38 11.20
C GLU A 94 -22.73 -5.37 10.59
N TRP A 95 -23.02 -4.91 9.37
CA TRP A 95 -22.14 -4.02 8.63
C TRP A 95 -22.79 -2.73 8.13
N CYS A 96 -24.12 -2.58 8.34
CA CYS A 96 -24.87 -1.39 7.96
C CYS A 96 -25.77 -0.93 9.12
N SER A 97 -25.67 0.33 9.49
CA SER A 97 -26.50 0.93 10.55
C SER A 97 -27.13 2.24 10.08
N ILE A 98 -28.31 2.56 10.60
CA ILE A 98 -29.08 3.75 10.24
C ILE A 98 -29.47 4.51 11.49
N THR A 99 -29.21 5.80 11.49
CA THR A 99 -29.52 6.71 12.63
C THR A 99 -29.81 8.13 12.14
N PRO A 100 -30.71 8.87 12.84
CA PRO A 100 -31.62 8.43 13.88
C PRO A 100 -32.78 7.62 13.31
N ILE A 101 -33.51 6.88 14.14
CA ILE A 101 -34.72 6.11 13.75
C ILE A 101 -36.04 6.82 14.11
N ASN A 102 -35.98 8.05 14.57
CA ASN A 102 -37.11 8.91 14.83
C ASN A 102 -36.70 10.39 14.78
N GLY A 103 -37.65 11.26 14.64
CA GLY A 103 -37.42 12.71 14.62
C GLY A 103 -38.70 13.54 14.72
N LYS A 104 -38.52 14.84 14.68
CA LYS A 104 -39.59 15.84 14.75
C LYS A 104 -40.02 16.31 13.37
N ALA A 105 -41.21 16.90 13.28
CA ALA A 105 -41.64 17.62 12.10
C ALA A 105 -40.61 18.67 11.67
N GLY A 106 -40.42 18.82 10.37
CA GLY A 106 -39.46 19.73 9.77
C GLY A 106 -38.42 19.02 8.91
N VAL A 107 -37.27 19.67 8.71
CA VAL A 107 -36.15 19.12 7.97
C VAL A 107 -35.36 18.15 8.84
N ASN A 108 -35.11 16.97 8.32
CA ASN A 108 -34.45 15.87 9.00
C ASN A 108 -33.36 15.23 8.09
N SER A 109 -32.45 14.49 8.69
CA SER A 109 -31.53 13.65 7.96
C SER A 109 -31.34 12.30 8.63
N LEU A 110 -31.30 11.25 7.83
CA LEU A 110 -30.85 9.91 8.22
C LEU A 110 -29.41 9.72 7.78
N ARG A 111 -28.63 9.12 8.64
CA ARG A 111 -27.26 8.70 8.34
C ARG A 111 -27.23 7.20 8.21
N ILE A 112 -26.78 6.72 7.08
CA ILE A 112 -26.54 5.30 6.80
C ILE A 112 -25.04 5.09 6.86
N LYS A 113 -24.59 4.39 7.89
CA LYS A 113 -23.17 4.05 8.05
C LYS A 113 -22.95 2.63 7.55
N ILE A 114 -22.04 2.47 6.63
CA ILE A 114 -21.61 1.19 6.06
C ILE A 114 -20.17 0.96 6.51
N ASP A 115 -19.98 -0.07 7.30
CA ASP A 115 -18.68 -0.39 7.89
C ASP A 115 -17.71 -1.00 6.85
N ARG A 116 -16.43 -1.05 7.20
CA ARG A 116 -15.38 -1.62 6.36
C ARG A 116 -15.64 -3.11 6.09
N ASN A 117 -15.52 -3.51 4.82
CA ASN A 117 -15.65 -4.90 4.39
C ASN A 117 -14.28 -5.57 4.23
N LYS A 118 -14.08 -6.70 4.92
CA LYS A 118 -12.80 -7.42 4.94
C LYS A 118 -12.86 -8.83 4.35
N GLU A 119 -14.03 -9.29 3.91
CA GLU A 119 -14.23 -10.70 3.63
C GLU A 119 -14.68 -11.02 2.21
N VAL A 120 -15.87 -10.61 1.83
CA VAL A 120 -16.49 -10.92 0.53
C VAL A 120 -17.36 -9.76 0.06
N ASP A 121 -17.65 -9.70 -1.22
CA ASP A 121 -18.63 -8.73 -1.74
C ASP A 121 -19.97 -8.90 -1.04
N LYS A 122 -20.53 -7.79 -0.59
CA LYS A 122 -21.79 -7.74 0.16
C LYS A 122 -22.81 -6.93 -0.64
N SER A 123 -24.05 -7.34 -0.56
CA SER A 123 -25.15 -6.58 -1.12
C SER A 123 -26.39 -6.68 -0.24
N THR A 124 -27.15 -5.61 -0.15
CA THR A 124 -28.45 -5.63 0.51
C THR A 124 -29.36 -4.57 -0.07
N LYS A 125 -30.65 -4.84 -0.01
CA LYS A 125 -31.68 -3.84 -0.23
C LYS A 125 -32.15 -3.34 1.12
N ILE A 126 -31.97 -2.04 1.36
CA ILE A 126 -32.44 -1.37 2.56
C ILE A 126 -33.81 -0.79 2.29
N THR A 127 -34.77 -1.09 3.11
CA THR A 127 -36.11 -0.46 3.08
C THR A 127 -36.32 0.28 4.40
N ILE A 128 -36.55 1.58 4.31
CA ILE A 128 -36.86 2.45 5.46
C ILE A 128 -38.30 2.91 5.31
N LEU A 129 -39.16 2.41 6.14
CA LEU A 129 -40.56 2.82 6.24
C LEU A 129 -40.68 3.95 7.26
N LEU A 130 -41.07 5.13 6.83
CA LEU A 130 -41.35 6.27 7.69
C LEU A 130 -42.84 6.27 8.04
N GLU A 131 -43.12 6.31 9.33
CA GLU A 131 -44.47 6.35 9.88
C GLU A 131 -44.62 7.58 10.81
N SER A 132 -45.83 8.12 10.87
CA SER A 132 -46.18 9.16 11.84
C SER A 132 -46.02 8.64 13.28
N ALA A 133 -45.36 9.39 14.15
CA ALA A 133 -45.15 9.00 15.52
C ALA A 133 -46.45 8.99 16.35
N SER A 134 -47.51 9.71 15.91
CA SER A 134 -48.75 9.86 16.63
C SER A 134 -49.72 8.71 16.42
N ASP A 135 -49.86 8.22 15.18
CA ASP A 135 -50.90 7.25 14.78
C ASP A 135 -50.37 6.09 13.92
N GLN A 136 -49.07 6.03 13.70
CA GLN A 136 -48.37 5.04 12.87
C GLN A 136 -48.84 5.02 11.41
N SER A 137 -49.47 6.10 10.94
CA SER A 137 -49.84 6.23 9.54
C SER A 137 -48.61 6.28 8.67
N HIS A 138 -48.68 5.66 7.46
CA HIS A 138 -47.59 5.61 6.51
C HIS A 138 -47.29 7.00 5.94
N ILE A 139 -46.05 7.48 6.09
CA ILE A 139 -45.57 8.74 5.51
C ILE A 139 -44.92 8.45 4.16
N SER A 140 -43.86 7.64 4.15
CA SER A 140 -43.10 7.32 2.92
C SER A 140 -42.28 6.06 3.08
N GLU A 141 -41.84 5.52 1.97
CA GLU A 141 -40.92 4.38 1.88
C GLU A 141 -39.67 4.76 1.10
N ILE A 142 -38.49 4.63 1.71
CA ILE A 142 -37.20 4.87 1.07
C ILE A 142 -36.53 3.53 0.82
N LYS A 143 -36.14 3.28 -0.42
CA LYS A 143 -35.46 2.05 -0.83
C LYS A 143 -34.08 2.37 -1.42
N LEU A 144 -33.06 1.63 -0.95
CA LEU A 144 -31.70 1.71 -1.44
C LEU A 144 -31.22 0.32 -1.78
N ASN A 145 -30.55 0.18 -2.90
CA ASN A 145 -29.79 -1.01 -3.24
C ASN A 145 -28.32 -0.70 -2.97
N VAL A 146 -27.74 -1.36 -1.99
CA VAL A 146 -26.34 -1.13 -1.61
C VAL A 146 -25.52 -2.34 -1.98
N THR A 147 -24.46 -2.12 -2.72
CA THR A 147 -23.41 -3.10 -2.99
C THR A 147 -22.11 -2.61 -2.40
N GLN A 148 -21.40 -3.48 -1.70
CA GLN A 148 -20.10 -3.16 -1.12
C GLN A 148 -19.06 -4.17 -1.58
N SER A 149 -18.03 -3.69 -2.25
CA SER A 149 -16.91 -4.52 -2.65
C SER A 149 -16.11 -5.00 -1.44
N TYR A 150 -15.59 -6.20 -1.54
CA TYR A 150 -14.58 -6.69 -0.62
C TYR A 150 -13.19 -6.16 -1.03
N MET A 151 -12.35 -5.97 -0.05
CA MET A 151 -10.98 -5.53 -0.30
C MET A 151 -10.05 -6.74 -0.30
N ASP A 152 -9.75 -7.23 -1.49
CA ASP A 152 -8.69 -8.23 -1.65
C ASP A 152 -7.33 -7.59 -1.36
N THR A 153 -6.72 -7.99 -0.26
CA THR A 153 -5.39 -7.51 0.13
C THR A 153 -4.27 -8.33 -0.52
N THR A 154 -4.61 -9.35 -1.30
CA THR A 154 -3.67 -10.19 -2.04
C THR A 154 -3.95 -10.07 -3.53
N LYS A 155 -2.97 -9.61 -4.30
CA LYS A 155 -3.08 -9.46 -5.76
C LYS A 155 -2.04 -10.30 -6.48
N LYS A 156 -2.49 -10.96 -7.56
CA LYS A 156 -1.62 -11.65 -8.52
C LYS A 156 -1.92 -11.05 -9.89
N LEU A 157 -0.93 -10.44 -10.51
CA LEU A 157 -1.08 -9.76 -11.80
C LEU A 157 0.02 -10.20 -12.77
N HIS A 158 -0.36 -10.37 -14.02
CA HIS A 158 0.57 -10.55 -15.12
C HIS A 158 0.64 -9.25 -15.92
N ILE A 159 1.84 -8.75 -16.17
CA ILE A 159 2.09 -7.50 -16.86
C ILE A 159 2.69 -7.83 -18.23
N GLU A 160 1.87 -7.83 -19.27
CA GLU A 160 2.31 -8.11 -20.64
C GLU A 160 3.16 -6.97 -21.20
N THR A 161 2.82 -5.74 -20.88
CA THR A 161 3.51 -4.51 -21.32
C THR A 161 4.01 -3.73 -20.12
N ALA A 162 5.32 -3.54 -20.03
CA ALA A 162 5.93 -2.76 -18.96
C ALA A 162 5.37 -1.33 -18.88
N GLY A 163 5.17 -0.81 -17.67
CA GLY A 163 4.61 0.50 -17.41
C GLY A 163 3.09 0.51 -17.25
N THR A 164 2.41 -0.64 -17.32
CA THR A 164 0.95 -0.71 -17.27
C THR A 164 0.37 -1.09 -15.91
N LEU A 165 1.17 -1.40 -14.89
CA LEU A 165 0.66 -1.74 -13.55
C LEU A 165 -0.30 -0.68 -12.98
N PRO A 166 -0.08 0.64 -13.14
CA PRO A 166 -1.03 1.65 -12.70
C PRO A 166 -2.40 1.61 -13.39
N THR A 167 -2.51 0.95 -14.53
CA THR A 167 -3.78 0.77 -15.26
C THR A 167 -4.48 -0.53 -14.86
N LEU A 168 -3.74 -1.51 -14.35
CA LEU A 168 -4.25 -2.80 -13.90
C LEU A 168 -4.74 -2.78 -12.45
N MET A 169 -4.38 -1.75 -11.69
CA MET A 169 -4.73 -1.59 -10.28
C MET A 169 -5.04 -0.12 -10.00
N SER A 170 -6.21 0.16 -9.45
CA SER A 170 -6.56 1.52 -9.05
C SER A 170 -5.71 2.05 -7.89
N GLY A 171 -5.64 3.37 -7.72
CA GLY A 171 -4.92 3.97 -6.60
C GLY A 171 -5.49 3.57 -5.23
N GLU A 172 -6.79 3.33 -5.12
CA GLU A 172 -7.41 2.86 -3.86
C GLU A 172 -7.09 1.39 -3.60
N GLU A 173 -7.15 0.52 -4.62
CA GLU A 173 -6.72 -0.88 -4.48
C GLU A 173 -5.26 -0.98 -4.05
N SER A 174 -4.37 -0.18 -4.65
CA SER A 174 -2.94 -0.20 -4.33
C SER A 174 -2.64 0.14 -2.86
N LYS A 175 -3.45 0.99 -2.24
CA LYS A 175 -3.35 1.30 -0.81
C LYS A 175 -3.75 0.14 0.10
N ALA A 176 -4.58 -0.76 -0.41
CA ALA A 176 -5.14 -1.87 0.36
C ALA A 176 -4.28 -3.14 0.31
N VAL A 177 -3.58 -3.33 -0.80
CA VAL A 177 -2.79 -4.53 -1.07
C VAL A 177 -1.68 -4.69 -0.05
N LYS A 178 -1.63 -5.87 0.58
CA LYS A 178 -0.59 -6.30 1.51
C LYS A 178 0.35 -7.34 0.89
N GLU A 179 -0.17 -8.17 0.01
CA GLU A 179 0.60 -9.19 -0.69
C GLU A 179 0.42 -9.02 -2.19
N LEU A 180 1.53 -8.86 -2.91
CA LEU A 180 1.55 -8.65 -4.35
C LEU A 180 2.44 -9.69 -5.01
N THR A 181 1.90 -10.42 -5.98
CA THR A 181 2.67 -11.30 -6.87
C THR A 181 2.59 -10.75 -8.29
N LEU A 182 3.72 -10.50 -8.89
CA LEU A 182 3.81 -10.03 -10.26
C LEU A 182 4.54 -11.03 -11.14
N SER A 183 4.17 -11.05 -12.42
CA SER A 183 4.87 -11.75 -13.48
C SER A 183 4.87 -10.92 -14.76
N GLY A 184 5.71 -11.26 -15.73
CA GLY A 184 5.83 -10.53 -16.98
C GLY A 184 6.87 -9.41 -16.94
N PHE A 185 6.57 -8.24 -17.47
CA PHE A 185 7.54 -7.16 -17.66
C PHE A 185 7.22 -5.94 -16.82
N ILE A 186 8.21 -5.38 -16.10
CA ILE A 186 8.08 -4.12 -15.38
C ILE A 186 9.20 -3.14 -15.74
N ASN A 187 8.91 -1.85 -15.64
CA ASN A 187 9.88 -0.77 -15.85
C ASN A 187 9.78 0.31 -14.76
N GLY A 188 10.39 1.48 -14.99
CA GLY A 188 10.40 2.61 -14.04
C GLY A 188 9.04 3.05 -13.57
N ILE A 189 8.03 3.07 -14.45
CA ILE A 189 6.64 3.44 -14.10
C ILE A 189 6.06 2.48 -13.07
N ASP A 190 6.21 1.16 -13.31
CA ASP A 190 5.68 0.13 -12.42
C ASP A 190 6.39 0.13 -11.07
N ILE A 191 7.72 0.27 -11.06
CA ILE A 191 8.52 0.34 -9.84
C ILE A 191 8.15 1.58 -9.02
N LYS A 192 7.97 2.73 -9.67
CA LYS A 192 7.47 3.93 -9.02
C LYS A 192 6.12 3.70 -8.37
N PHE A 193 5.19 3.05 -9.07
CA PHE A 193 3.87 2.69 -8.52
C PHE A 193 3.98 1.77 -7.30
N ILE A 194 4.77 0.69 -7.38
CA ILE A 194 5.00 -0.25 -6.28
C ILE A 194 5.55 0.47 -5.04
N ARG A 195 6.51 1.39 -5.20
CA ARG A 195 7.12 2.15 -4.09
C ARG A 195 6.12 2.96 -3.28
N TYR A 196 4.99 3.37 -3.88
CA TYR A 196 3.92 4.09 -3.18
C TYR A 196 2.86 3.18 -2.55
N MET A 197 2.98 1.86 -2.67
CA MET A 197 2.09 0.89 -2.01
C MET A 197 2.46 0.75 -0.52
N LYS A 198 2.14 1.76 0.28
CA LYS A 198 2.62 1.95 1.65
C LYS A 198 2.27 0.81 2.62
N ASN A 199 1.21 0.03 2.33
CA ASN A 199 0.74 -1.07 3.18
C ASN A 199 1.24 -2.45 2.72
N LEU A 200 2.09 -2.49 1.70
CA LEU A 200 2.65 -3.73 1.16
C LEU A 200 3.55 -4.39 2.21
N VAL A 201 3.27 -5.66 2.50
CA VAL A 201 3.98 -6.50 3.47
C VAL A 201 4.83 -7.55 2.75
N LYS A 202 4.29 -8.10 1.65
CA LYS A 202 4.99 -9.12 0.85
C LYS A 202 4.92 -8.80 -0.63
N ILE A 203 6.02 -9.01 -1.32
CA ILE A 203 6.07 -8.92 -2.78
C ILE A 203 6.85 -10.10 -3.37
N ASP A 204 6.24 -10.75 -4.35
CA ASP A 204 6.87 -11.80 -5.14
C ASP A 204 7.08 -11.30 -6.58
N LEU A 205 8.34 -11.13 -6.95
CA LEU A 205 8.78 -10.70 -8.27
C LEU A 205 9.56 -11.82 -9.02
N SER A 206 9.52 -13.05 -8.52
CA SER A 206 10.33 -14.16 -9.05
C SER A 206 10.18 -14.38 -10.56
N ASP A 207 8.96 -14.16 -11.07
CA ASP A 207 8.60 -14.35 -12.48
C ASP A 207 8.54 -13.04 -13.28
N VAL A 208 9.19 -11.99 -12.76
CA VAL A 208 9.26 -10.68 -13.39
C VAL A 208 10.56 -10.52 -14.18
N ASN A 209 10.46 -9.85 -15.32
CA ASN A 209 11.59 -9.32 -16.08
C ASN A 209 11.59 -7.79 -15.94
N ILE A 210 12.67 -7.25 -15.40
CA ILE A 210 12.87 -5.80 -15.36
C ILE A 210 13.42 -5.37 -16.72
N VAL A 211 12.76 -4.41 -17.36
CA VAL A 211 13.16 -3.86 -18.66
C VAL A 211 13.40 -2.36 -18.54
N SER A 212 14.29 -1.86 -19.37
CA SER A 212 14.63 -0.44 -19.43
C SER A 212 13.45 0.43 -19.83
N GLY A 213 13.53 1.72 -19.52
CA GLY A 213 12.52 2.71 -19.85
C GLY A 213 11.52 2.97 -18.73
N GLY A 214 10.50 3.75 -19.08
CA GLY A 214 9.56 4.34 -18.12
C GLY A 214 10.05 5.71 -17.66
N ASP A 215 9.24 6.34 -16.78
CA ASP A 215 9.62 7.61 -16.15
C ASP A 215 10.77 7.39 -15.16
N ASP A 216 11.51 8.45 -14.90
CA ASP A 216 12.46 8.50 -13.80
C ASP A 216 11.79 8.03 -12.51
N TYR A 217 12.19 6.90 -12.00
CA TYR A 217 11.58 6.30 -10.81
C TYR A 217 12.17 6.83 -9.49
N TRP A 218 13.29 7.55 -9.57
CA TRP A 218 14.03 8.05 -8.41
C TRP A 218 14.33 9.54 -8.53
N PHE A 219 13.97 10.30 -7.50
CA PHE A 219 14.32 11.70 -7.35
C PHE A 219 14.88 11.95 -5.96
N THR A 220 16.13 12.39 -5.86
CA THR A 220 16.70 12.97 -4.65
C THR A 220 17.10 14.41 -4.95
N ALA A 221 17.42 15.19 -3.91
CA ALA A 221 17.94 16.55 -4.08
C ALA A 221 19.28 16.61 -4.86
N VAL A 222 19.95 15.46 -5.04
CA VAL A 222 21.28 15.35 -5.65
C VAL A 222 21.26 14.55 -6.94
N GLU A 223 20.32 13.61 -7.10
CA GLU A 223 20.23 12.71 -8.25
C GLU A 223 18.84 12.80 -8.87
N THR A 224 18.77 13.25 -10.10
CA THR A 224 17.56 13.31 -10.93
C THR A 224 17.74 12.39 -12.11
N GLY A 225 16.67 11.68 -12.53
CA GLY A 225 16.68 10.96 -13.78
C GLY A 225 17.43 9.62 -13.75
N VAL A 226 17.23 8.80 -12.71
CA VAL A 226 17.77 7.44 -12.71
C VAL A 226 16.86 6.56 -13.55
N GLU A 227 17.34 6.19 -14.74
CA GLU A 227 16.69 5.22 -15.63
C GLU A 227 16.95 3.80 -15.14
N ILE A 228 15.98 2.92 -15.35
CA ILE A 228 16.13 1.49 -15.11
C ILE A 228 16.84 0.83 -16.30
N ALA A 229 17.79 -0.05 -16.01
CA ALA A 229 18.41 -0.92 -17.00
C ALA A 229 17.78 -2.32 -16.99
N ASP A 230 17.90 -3.03 -18.11
CA ASP A 230 17.37 -4.39 -18.24
C ASP A 230 18.01 -5.34 -17.23
N ASN A 231 17.17 -6.13 -16.56
CA ASN A 231 17.59 -7.14 -15.59
C ASN A 231 18.44 -6.60 -14.42
N VAL A 232 18.25 -5.33 -14.08
CA VAL A 232 18.91 -4.68 -12.94
C VAL A 232 17.89 -4.41 -11.84
N PHE A 233 18.16 -4.91 -10.62
CA PHE A 233 17.31 -4.57 -9.46
C PHE A 233 17.68 -3.19 -8.95
N PRO A 234 16.74 -2.23 -8.92
CA PRO A 234 17.05 -0.83 -8.87
C PRO A 234 17.40 -0.30 -7.48
N MET A 235 18.14 0.78 -7.46
CA MET A 235 18.45 1.57 -6.27
C MET A 235 17.14 2.11 -5.62
N GLY A 236 17.11 2.17 -4.30
CA GLY A 236 16.04 2.84 -3.55
C GLY A 236 14.65 2.25 -3.67
N PHE A 237 14.52 1.01 -4.10
CA PHE A 237 13.23 0.32 -4.22
C PHE A 237 12.42 0.38 -2.92
N PHE A 238 13.07 0.29 -1.76
CA PHE A 238 12.42 0.17 -0.45
C PHE A 238 12.13 1.48 0.27
N GLU A 239 12.47 2.64 -0.29
CA GLU A 239 12.44 3.92 0.43
C GLU A 239 11.09 4.24 1.09
N HIS A 240 9.98 3.89 0.45
CA HIS A 240 8.64 4.16 0.96
C HIS A 240 7.90 2.91 1.46
N LEU A 241 8.48 1.72 1.30
CA LEU A 241 7.89 0.44 1.67
C LEU A 241 8.19 0.07 3.13
N LYS A 242 7.69 0.86 4.07
CA LYS A 242 8.01 0.75 5.51
C LYS A 242 7.60 -0.58 6.14
N TYR A 243 6.56 -1.22 5.61
CA TYR A 243 5.99 -2.45 6.18
C TYR A 243 6.35 -3.70 5.38
N LEU A 244 7.18 -3.56 4.32
CA LEU A 244 7.56 -4.70 3.49
C LEU A 244 8.53 -5.61 4.25
N GLU A 245 8.03 -6.79 4.61
CA GLU A 245 8.77 -7.81 5.38
C GLU A 245 9.35 -8.89 4.47
N GLU A 246 8.75 -9.14 3.31
CA GLU A 246 9.14 -10.23 2.43
C GLU A 246 9.21 -9.80 0.97
N ILE A 247 10.34 -10.11 0.33
CA ILE A 247 10.51 -9.96 -1.12
C ILE A 247 11.14 -11.22 -1.70
N LYS A 248 10.61 -11.67 -2.84
CA LYS A 248 11.33 -12.55 -3.74
C LYS A 248 11.81 -11.73 -4.94
N LEU A 249 13.10 -11.78 -5.17
CA LEU A 249 13.74 -11.06 -6.27
C LEU A 249 13.45 -11.74 -7.60
N PRO A 250 13.45 -10.97 -8.71
CA PRO A 250 13.34 -11.55 -10.04
C PRO A 250 14.48 -12.53 -10.33
N ASN A 251 14.13 -13.72 -10.83
CA ASN A 251 15.13 -14.72 -11.22
C ASN A 251 16.00 -14.27 -12.41
N SER A 252 15.52 -13.31 -13.18
CA SER A 252 16.16 -12.77 -14.39
C SER A 252 17.24 -11.74 -14.11
N ILE A 253 17.34 -11.18 -12.89
CA ILE A 253 18.29 -10.10 -12.61
C ILE A 253 19.74 -10.58 -12.66
N VAL A 254 20.58 -9.72 -13.20
CA VAL A 254 22.04 -9.92 -13.29
C VAL A 254 22.82 -8.96 -12.40
N GLU A 255 22.18 -7.90 -11.97
CA GLU A 255 22.78 -6.89 -11.08
C GLU A 255 21.78 -6.43 -10.01
N ILE A 256 22.29 -6.21 -8.80
CA ILE A 256 21.65 -5.47 -7.73
C ILE A 256 22.38 -4.13 -7.65
N GLU A 257 21.69 -3.02 -7.89
CA GLU A 257 22.29 -1.69 -7.92
C GLU A 257 22.84 -1.24 -6.56
N ARG A 258 23.64 -0.18 -6.60
CA ARG A 258 24.11 0.51 -5.40
C ARG A 258 22.95 0.89 -4.51
N ARG A 259 23.09 0.65 -3.21
CA ARG A 259 22.09 1.01 -2.20
C ARG A 259 20.66 0.47 -2.45
N ALA A 260 20.50 -0.60 -3.21
CA ALA A 260 19.21 -1.18 -3.55
C ALA A 260 18.37 -1.52 -2.29
N PHE A 261 19.02 -2.00 -1.23
CA PHE A 261 18.42 -2.36 0.05
C PHE A 261 18.85 -1.43 1.22
N TYR A 262 19.40 -0.26 0.91
CA TYR A 262 19.91 0.65 1.93
C TYR A 262 18.88 0.95 3.02
N LYS A 263 19.29 0.73 4.30
CA LYS A 263 18.42 0.93 5.49
C LYS A 263 17.15 0.08 5.55
N TRP A 264 17.09 -1.01 4.78
CA TRP A 264 15.95 -1.91 4.87
C TRP A 264 15.98 -2.72 6.17
N LYS A 265 15.07 -2.38 7.11
CA LYS A 265 15.12 -2.84 8.50
C LYS A 265 14.18 -4.00 8.81
N ASN A 266 13.40 -4.48 7.84
CA ASN A 266 12.27 -5.35 8.14
C ASN A 266 12.53 -6.84 7.85
N ARG A 267 13.72 -7.24 7.38
CA ARG A 267 13.95 -8.63 6.94
C ARG A 267 15.07 -9.35 7.67
N ILE A 268 14.82 -10.67 7.87
CA ILE A 268 15.75 -11.61 8.52
C ILE A 268 16.71 -12.27 7.51
N SER A 269 16.27 -12.56 6.28
CA SER A 269 17.11 -13.17 5.24
C SER A 269 16.70 -12.73 3.84
N ILE A 270 17.63 -12.81 2.89
CA ILE A 270 17.39 -12.57 1.46
C ILE A 270 18.09 -13.62 0.62
N ASP A 271 17.38 -14.14 -0.38
CA ASP A 271 17.93 -15.05 -1.37
C ASP A 271 18.34 -14.25 -2.62
N ILE A 272 19.62 -14.21 -2.90
CA ILE A 272 20.16 -13.56 -4.09
C ILE A 272 20.13 -14.58 -5.24
N PRO A 273 19.45 -14.27 -6.36
CA PRO A 273 19.36 -15.20 -7.48
C PRO A 273 20.74 -15.59 -8.05
N ASN A 274 20.87 -16.84 -8.48
CA ASN A 274 22.12 -17.37 -9.01
C ASN A 274 22.62 -16.66 -10.29
N GLY A 275 21.75 -15.95 -10.99
CA GLY A 275 22.08 -15.11 -12.17
C GLY A 275 22.82 -13.83 -11.83
N VAL A 276 22.77 -13.38 -10.58
CA VAL A 276 23.38 -12.10 -10.17
C VAL A 276 24.91 -12.20 -10.23
N THR A 277 25.52 -11.34 -11.04
CA THR A 277 26.97 -11.23 -11.19
C THR A 277 27.55 -10.02 -10.48
N THR A 278 26.71 -9.01 -10.20
CA THR A 278 27.13 -7.75 -9.58
C THR A 278 26.21 -7.38 -8.43
N ILE A 279 26.82 -7.11 -7.27
CA ILE A 279 26.17 -6.46 -6.13
C ILE A 279 26.84 -5.09 -5.97
N GLY A 280 26.05 -4.03 -6.06
CA GLY A 280 26.52 -2.65 -6.07
C GLY A 280 27.04 -2.17 -4.73
N TYR A 281 27.76 -1.06 -4.75
CA TYR A 281 28.25 -0.32 -3.57
C TYR A 281 27.14 -0.12 -2.55
N GLY A 282 27.41 -0.54 -1.29
CA GLY A 282 26.49 -0.35 -0.18
C GLY A 282 25.09 -0.96 -0.39
N ALA A 283 24.94 -1.98 -1.24
CA ALA A 283 23.64 -2.51 -1.62
C ALA A 283 22.78 -2.90 -0.42
N PHE A 284 23.36 -3.43 0.65
CA PHE A 284 22.71 -3.84 1.89
C PHE A 284 23.19 -3.03 3.11
N ASN A 285 23.77 -1.86 2.88
CA ASN A 285 24.29 -1.02 3.96
C ASN A 285 23.16 -0.64 4.95
N GLU A 286 23.45 -0.74 6.27
CA GLU A 286 22.51 -0.49 7.38
C GLU A 286 21.24 -1.39 7.38
N CYS A 287 21.29 -2.57 6.77
CA CYS A 287 20.23 -3.59 6.90
C CYS A 287 20.30 -4.24 8.28
N THR A 288 19.92 -3.50 9.31
CA THR A 288 20.18 -3.88 10.72
C THR A 288 19.47 -5.15 11.17
N ASN A 289 18.39 -5.59 10.50
CA ASN A 289 17.66 -6.82 10.82
C ASN A 289 18.01 -8.01 9.93
N LEU A 290 18.95 -7.85 8.99
CA LEU A 290 19.44 -8.96 8.18
C LEU A 290 20.27 -9.90 9.06
N THR A 291 19.84 -11.17 9.19
CA THR A 291 20.54 -12.16 10.03
C THR A 291 21.40 -13.13 9.22
N SER A 292 21.03 -13.37 7.98
CA SER A 292 21.79 -14.26 7.09
C SER A 292 21.68 -13.83 5.63
N VAL A 293 22.74 -14.11 4.87
CA VAL A 293 22.76 -13.92 3.41
C VAL A 293 23.57 -15.03 2.74
N SER A 294 23.08 -15.47 1.57
CA SER A 294 23.81 -16.38 0.69
C SER A 294 24.21 -15.64 -0.59
N ILE A 295 25.50 -15.56 -0.87
CA ILE A 295 26.07 -14.87 -2.03
C ILE A 295 26.46 -15.93 -3.06
N PRO A 296 25.86 -15.92 -4.27
CA PRO A 296 26.12 -16.91 -5.31
C PRO A 296 27.52 -16.78 -5.90
N GLY A 297 28.03 -17.87 -6.48
CA GLY A 297 29.36 -17.91 -7.05
C GLY A 297 29.55 -17.15 -8.38
N SER A 298 28.47 -16.66 -8.95
CA SER A 298 28.47 -15.72 -10.08
C SER A 298 28.96 -14.32 -9.69
N VAL A 299 28.85 -13.96 -8.40
CA VAL A 299 29.37 -12.70 -7.86
C VAL A 299 30.87 -12.81 -7.66
N THR A 300 31.64 -11.95 -8.33
CA THR A 300 33.11 -11.98 -8.26
C THR A 300 33.71 -11.06 -7.20
N ALA A 301 32.96 -10.06 -6.75
CA ALA A 301 33.39 -9.10 -5.73
C ALA A 301 32.26 -8.71 -4.78
N ILE A 302 32.57 -8.70 -3.47
CA ILE A 302 31.74 -8.02 -2.49
C ILE A 302 32.28 -6.60 -2.41
N LYS A 303 31.57 -5.63 -3.03
CA LYS A 303 32.04 -4.25 -3.18
C LYS A 303 32.06 -3.48 -1.87
N GLU A 304 32.64 -2.29 -1.88
CA GLU A 304 32.74 -1.41 -0.71
C GLU A 304 31.39 -1.23 -0.02
N TYR A 305 31.37 -1.31 1.32
CA TYR A 305 30.24 -1.06 2.20
C TYR A 305 29.01 -1.96 1.99
N THR A 306 29.11 -3.02 1.17
CA THR A 306 27.95 -3.83 0.77
C THR A 306 27.07 -4.26 1.94
N PHE A 307 27.67 -4.74 3.05
CA PHE A 307 26.98 -5.15 4.28
C PHE A 307 27.40 -4.34 5.50
N GLN A 308 27.92 -3.14 5.30
CA GLN A 308 28.30 -2.27 6.42
C GLN A 308 27.11 -2.02 7.34
N GLU A 309 27.36 -2.09 8.67
CA GLU A 309 26.34 -1.87 9.70
C GLU A 309 25.13 -2.83 9.65
N CYS A 310 25.28 -4.01 9.05
CA CYS A 310 24.32 -5.10 9.21
C CYS A 310 24.50 -5.71 10.62
N THR A 311 24.10 -5.00 11.65
CA THR A 311 24.47 -5.29 13.04
C THR A 311 23.98 -6.64 13.56
N ASN A 312 22.88 -7.19 13.02
CA ASN A 312 22.36 -8.51 13.39
C ASN A 312 22.76 -9.64 12.42
N LEU A 313 23.66 -9.37 11.47
CA LEU A 313 24.12 -10.39 10.53
C LEU A 313 24.97 -11.43 11.28
N GLU A 314 24.42 -12.63 11.45
CA GLU A 314 25.05 -13.73 12.18
C GLU A 314 25.89 -14.63 11.29
N SER A 315 25.47 -14.80 10.03
CA SER A 315 26.14 -15.70 9.08
C SER A 315 26.09 -15.19 7.65
N VAL A 316 27.19 -15.43 6.93
CA VAL A 316 27.32 -15.14 5.51
C VAL A 316 27.84 -16.39 4.83
N LYS A 317 27.07 -16.91 3.85
CA LYS A 317 27.50 -17.99 2.99
C LYS A 317 28.02 -17.40 1.68
N MET A 318 29.30 -17.55 1.42
CA MET A 318 29.97 -17.12 0.20
C MET A 318 30.31 -18.33 -0.66
N ALA A 319 29.80 -18.40 -1.88
CA ALA A 319 30.16 -19.46 -2.79
C ALA A 319 31.54 -19.21 -3.44
N ASN A 320 32.16 -20.26 -3.97
CA ASN A 320 33.39 -20.11 -4.77
C ASN A 320 33.09 -19.26 -6.02
N GLY A 321 34.03 -18.37 -6.38
CA GLY A 321 33.87 -17.38 -7.46
C GLY A 321 34.22 -15.97 -7.00
N ILE A 322 33.99 -15.67 -5.71
CA ILE A 322 34.33 -14.38 -5.09
C ILE A 322 35.85 -14.27 -4.99
N THR A 323 36.43 -13.24 -5.60
CA THR A 323 37.88 -12.98 -5.60
C THR A 323 38.26 -11.79 -4.71
N LEU A 324 37.34 -10.88 -4.47
CA LEU A 324 37.57 -9.66 -3.71
C LEU A 324 36.49 -9.50 -2.63
N ILE A 325 36.92 -9.26 -1.39
CA ILE A 325 36.12 -8.68 -0.32
C ILE A 325 36.66 -7.26 -0.12
N ASP A 326 35.91 -6.25 -0.56
CA ASP A 326 36.42 -4.90 -0.69
C ASP A 326 36.36 -4.12 0.65
N ARG A 327 36.75 -2.85 0.59
CA ARG A 327 36.84 -1.96 1.73
C ARG A 327 35.53 -1.91 2.52
N GLU A 328 35.62 -2.12 3.85
CA GLU A 328 34.52 -1.99 4.79
C GLU A 328 33.27 -2.81 4.42
N ALA A 329 33.43 -3.87 3.63
CA ALA A 329 32.31 -4.68 3.09
C ALA A 329 31.42 -5.27 4.18
N PHE A 330 31.96 -5.66 5.34
CA PHE A 330 31.28 -6.19 6.52
C PHE A 330 31.59 -5.38 7.79
N ARG A 331 31.98 -4.11 7.65
CA ARG A 331 32.27 -3.28 8.81
C ARG A 331 31.07 -3.17 9.73
N ASP A 332 31.29 -3.26 11.04
CA ASP A 332 30.26 -3.19 12.09
C ASP A 332 29.15 -4.24 11.97
N CYS A 333 29.40 -5.40 11.36
CA CYS A 333 28.58 -6.59 11.45
C CYS A 333 28.76 -7.24 12.85
N LYS A 334 28.22 -6.61 13.87
CA LYS A 334 28.53 -6.90 15.28
C LYS A 334 28.16 -8.32 15.73
N SER A 335 27.13 -8.92 15.10
CA SER A 335 26.65 -10.28 15.42
C SER A 335 27.30 -11.39 14.59
N LEU A 336 28.22 -11.06 13.67
CA LEU A 336 28.86 -12.04 12.78
C LEU A 336 29.81 -12.93 13.61
N LYS A 337 29.43 -14.22 13.77
CA LYS A 337 30.14 -15.18 14.66
C LYS A 337 31.29 -15.87 13.97
N SER A 338 31.13 -16.15 12.69
CA SER A 338 32.15 -16.82 11.85
C SER A 338 31.96 -16.40 10.40
N VAL A 339 33.03 -16.51 9.64
CA VAL A 339 33.00 -16.32 8.19
C VAL A 339 33.91 -17.34 7.50
N ASP A 340 33.35 -18.06 6.53
CA ASP A 340 34.14 -18.97 5.68
C ASP A 340 34.53 -18.21 4.44
N ILE A 341 35.81 -17.82 4.36
CA ILE A 341 36.36 -17.12 3.18
C ILE A 341 36.66 -18.17 2.09
N PRO A 342 36.01 -18.03 0.91
CA PRO A 342 36.26 -18.99 -0.19
C PRO A 342 37.71 -19.03 -0.66
N LYS A 343 38.12 -20.20 -1.13
CA LYS A 343 39.48 -20.39 -1.71
C LYS A 343 39.74 -19.58 -2.97
N SER A 344 38.71 -18.96 -3.55
CA SER A 344 38.84 -18.06 -4.71
C SER A 344 39.24 -16.63 -4.29
N VAL A 345 39.10 -16.26 -3.03
CA VAL A 345 39.43 -14.90 -2.55
C VAL A 345 40.94 -14.69 -2.57
N THR A 346 41.35 -13.60 -3.21
CA THR A 346 42.75 -13.18 -3.29
C THR A 346 43.05 -11.91 -2.52
N THR A 347 42.00 -11.07 -2.29
CA THR A 347 42.14 -9.77 -1.65
C THR A 347 41.04 -9.53 -0.58
N ILE A 348 41.45 -9.10 0.59
CA ILE A 348 40.59 -8.58 1.67
C ILE A 348 40.94 -7.10 1.84
N GLY A 349 39.98 -6.23 1.61
CA GLY A 349 40.13 -4.77 1.64
C GLY A 349 40.32 -4.18 3.03
N GLY A 350 40.67 -2.91 3.10
CA GLY A 350 40.84 -2.19 4.36
C GLY A 350 39.54 -2.12 5.17
N GLY A 351 39.61 -2.45 6.47
CA GLY A 351 38.46 -2.44 7.35
C GLY A 351 37.34 -3.42 7.00
N ALA A 352 37.59 -4.41 6.13
CA ALA A 352 36.56 -5.29 5.57
C ALA A 352 35.68 -5.94 6.65
N PHE A 353 36.24 -6.34 7.79
CA PHE A 353 35.55 -6.92 8.95
C PHE A 353 35.74 -6.09 10.23
N SER A 354 36.17 -4.83 10.10
CA SER A 354 36.37 -3.97 11.27
C SER A 354 35.08 -3.83 12.07
N GLY A 355 35.17 -3.94 13.42
CA GLY A 355 34.01 -3.85 14.31
C GLY A 355 33.09 -5.09 14.33
N CYS A 356 33.48 -6.22 13.70
CA CYS A 356 32.78 -7.49 13.85
C CYS A 356 33.05 -8.11 15.22
N SER A 357 32.48 -7.52 16.28
CA SER A 357 32.84 -7.81 17.69
C SER A 357 32.49 -9.22 18.17
N SER A 358 31.62 -9.96 17.44
CA SER A 358 31.33 -11.36 17.73
C SER A 358 32.22 -12.35 16.95
N LEU A 359 33.08 -11.88 16.05
CA LEU A 359 33.92 -12.72 15.21
C LEU A 359 35.13 -13.22 15.97
N THR A 360 35.04 -14.44 16.50
CA THR A 360 36.08 -15.02 17.36
C THR A 360 37.17 -15.74 16.60
N SER A 361 36.89 -16.14 15.36
CA SER A 361 37.88 -16.82 14.52
C SER A 361 37.54 -16.62 13.03
N VAL A 362 38.59 -16.60 12.21
CA VAL A 362 38.47 -16.59 10.77
C VAL A 362 39.57 -17.48 10.16
N SER A 363 39.19 -18.32 9.21
CA SER A 363 40.13 -19.10 8.44
C SER A 363 40.45 -18.36 7.14
N ILE A 364 41.69 -17.90 6.99
CA ILE A 364 42.12 -17.18 5.79
C ILE A 364 42.78 -18.21 4.86
N PRO A 365 42.26 -18.43 3.66
CA PRO A 365 42.84 -19.41 2.72
C PRO A 365 44.17 -18.91 2.14
N ASN A 366 45.00 -19.85 1.72
CA ASN A 366 46.33 -19.56 1.13
C ASN A 366 46.25 -18.74 -0.18
N SER A 367 45.09 -18.62 -0.79
CA SER A 367 44.85 -17.78 -1.96
C SER A 367 44.89 -16.28 -1.66
N VAL A 368 44.68 -15.89 -0.39
CA VAL A 368 44.67 -14.47 0.00
C VAL A 368 46.13 -13.96 -0.01
N THR A 369 46.41 -13.03 -0.89
CA THR A 369 47.73 -12.39 -1.03
C THR A 369 47.75 -10.95 -0.51
N VAL A 370 46.59 -10.33 -0.37
CA VAL A 370 46.46 -8.94 0.14
C VAL A 370 45.46 -8.88 1.26
N ILE A 371 45.89 -8.30 2.39
CA ILE A 371 45.02 -7.92 3.52
C ILE A 371 45.21 -6.43 3.77
N GLY A 372 44.17 -5.66 3.60
CA GLY A 372 44.17 -4.21 3.78
C GLY A 372 44.32 -3.76 5.26
N SER A 373 44.62 -2.48 5.47
CA SER A 373 44.76 -1.91 6.79
C SER A 373 43.50 -2.08 7.63
N SER A 374 43.64 -2.43 8.90
CA SER A 374 42.53 -2.57 9.85
C SER A 374 41.44 -3.57 9.45
N ALA A 375 41.75 -4.53 8.52
CA ALA A 375 40.76 -5.47 7.97
C ALA A 375 39.96 -6.20 9.07
N PHE A 376 40.56 -6.50 10.21
CA PHE A 376 39.96 -7.19 11.36
C PHE A 376 40.05 -6.36 12.65
N CYS A 377 40.17 -5.03 12.54
CA CYS A 377 40.27 -4.16 13.72
C CYS A 377 39.01 -4.26 14.58
N SER A 378 39.14 -4.32 15.91
CA SER A 378 38.00 -4.46 16.83
C SER A 378 37.17 -5.74 16.63
N CYS A 379 37.71 -6.79 16.04
CA CYS A 379 37.26 -8.17 16.25
C CYS A 379 37.82 -8.66 17.58
N ILE A 380 37.10 -9.43 18.35
CA ILE A 380 37.55 -9.91 19.69
C ILE A 380 38.11 -11.31 19.54
#